data_24d5293655ec5517dcf29b6b5287eed9
#
_entry.id   24d5293655ec5517dcf29b6b5287eed9
#
_cell.length_a   1.000
_cell.length_b   1.000
_cell.length_c   1.000
_cell.angle_alpha   90.00
_cell.angle_beta   90.00
_cell.angle_gamma   90.00
#
_symmetry.space_group_name_H-M   'P 1'
#
loop_
_entity.id
_entity.type
_entity.pdbx_description
1 polymer ?
#
loop_
_entity_poly.entity_id
_entity_poly.type
_entity_poly.pdbx_seq_one_letter_code
_entity_poly.pdbx_strand_id
1 'polypeptide(L)'
;DIRQLCDYAHLYSARIYVALNTILKEEELAEAEQMIWQLYEAGADALIVQDMGITQLNLPPIPLHASTQTDNRTLEKVRFLQEAGFTQVVLARELSLNQIREIVHGALCVSYSGQCYLSAALSGRSANRGECAQYCRLPYSLIDADGKEIVSGKHLLSLKDMNRGEYLEEL
;
A
#
# COMPACT_ATOMS: atom_id res chain seq x y z
N ASP A 1 -6.49 25.11 -4.39
CA ASP A 1 -5.99 24.87 -3.03
C ASP A 1 -6.00 23.37 -2.76
N ILE A 2 -4.87 22.82 -2.26
CA ILE A 2 -4.72 21.36 -2.01
C ILE A 2 -5.73 20.90 -0.95
N ARG A 3 -5.98 21.67 0.09
CA ARG A 3 -6.99 21.33 1.11
C ARG A 3 -8.38 21.13 0.51
N GLN A 4 -8.83 22.03 -0.34
CA GLN A 4 -10.13 21.89 -1.01
C GLN A 4 -10.19 20.65 -1.90
N LEU A 5 -9.07 20.31 -2.55
CA LEU A 5 -8.96 19.10 -3.36
C LEU A 5 -9.05 17.84 -2.50
N CYS A 6 -8.34 17.80 -1.35
CA CYS A 6 -8.40 16.70 -0.40
C CYS A 6 -9.82 16.54 0.16
N ASP A 7 -10.42 17.63 0.64
CA ASP A 7 -11.79 17.63 1.16
C ASP A 7 -12.79 17.09 0.12
N TYR A 8 -12.68 17.55 -1.13
CA TYR A 8 -13.54 17.08 -2.20
C TYR A 8 -13.32 15.61 -2.54
N ALA A 9 -12.07 15.16 -2.65
CA ALA A 9 -11.75 13.77 -2.94
C ALA A 9 -12.24 12.83 -1.85
N HIS A 10 -12.10 13.23 -0.58
CA HIS A 10 -12.51 12.43 0.56
C HIS A 10 -14.03 12.23 0.65
N LEU A 11 -14.84 13.14 0.09
CA LEU A 11 -16.30 12.93 -0.06
C LEU A 11 -16.62 11.67 -0.89
N TYR A 12 -15.74 11.33 -1.82
CA TYR A 12 -15.88 10.15 -2.69
C TYR A 12 -14.99 8.98 -2.26
N SER A 13 -14.44 9.02 -1.04
CA SER A 13 -13.47 8.02 -0.54
C SER A 13 -12.23 7.85 -1.43
N ALA A 14 -11.91 8.87 -2.24
CA ALA A 14 -10.69 8.92 -3.04
C ALA A 14 -9.54 9.50 -2.21
N ARG A 15 -8.31 9.06 -2.50
CA ARG A 15 -7.09 9.51 -1.81
C ARG A 15 -6.29 10.46 -2.68
N ILE A 16 -5.66 11.44 -2.05
CA ILE A 16 -4.76 12.40 -2.70
C ILE A 16 -3.32 12.07 -2.31
N TYR A 17 -2.53 11.68 -3.30
CA TYR A 17 -1.09 11.49 -3.15
C TYR A 17 -0.36 12.64 -3.82
N VAL A 18 0.54 13.27 -3.09
CA VAL A 18 1.30 14.42 -3.60
C VAL A 18 2.69 13.96 -4.00
N ALA A 19 3.07 14.25 -5.25
CA ALA A 19 4.39 13.90 -5.77
C ALA A 19 5.41 14.99 -5.37
N LEU A 20 6.32 14.62 -4.49
CA LEU A 20 7.54 15.36 -4.13
C LEU A 20 8.73 14.48 -4.57
N ASN A 21 8.81 14.25 -5.88
CA ASN A 21 9.67 13.23 -6.47
C ASN A 21 10.87 13.82 -7.23
N THR A 22 11.47 14.86 -6.65
CA THR A 22 12.73 15.45 -7.10
C THR A 22 13.84 15.12 -6.10
N ILE A 23 15.09 15.17 -6.57
CA ILE A 23 16.27 15.16 -5.69
C ILE A 23 16.40 16.56 -5.08
N LEU A 24 16.51 16.62 -3.77
CA LEU A 24 16.61 17.87 -3.03
C LEU A 24 18.08 18.24 -2.80
N LYS A 25 18.36 19.53 -2.87
CA LYS A 25 19.63 20.07 -2.43
C LYS A 25 19.57 20.36 -0.92
N GLU A 26 20.73 20.47 -0.31
CA GLU A 26 20.80 20.70 1.14
C GLU A 26 20.06 21.96 1.58
N GLU A 27 20.16 23.03 0.79
CA GLU A 27 19.44 24.29 1.05
C GLU A 27 17.91 24.19 0.90
N GLU A 28 17.40 23.16 0.21
CA GLU A 28 15.96 22.93 -0.02
C GLU A 28 15.30 22.05 1.04
N LEU A 29 16.10 21.35 1.86
CA LEU A 29 15.57 20.39 2.83
C LEU A 29 14.64 21.03 3.87
N ALA A 30 14.99 22.21 4.39
CA ALA A 30 14.17 22.90 5.38
C ALA A 30 12.83 23.38 4.80
N GLU A 31 12.83 23.83 3.55
CA GLU A 31 11.62 24.21 2.84
C GLU A 31 10.75 22.99 2.52
N ALA A 32 11.37 21.88 2.13
CA ALA A 32 10.70 20.61 1.88
C ALA A 32 10.01 20.09 3.16
N GLU A 33 10.68 20.15 4.32
CA GLU A 33 10.09 19.75 5.59
C GLU A 33 8.85 20.58 5.91
N GLN A 34 8.93 21.91 5.78
CA GLN A 34 7.79 22.80 6.00
C GLN A 34 6.64 22.50 5.03
N MET A 35 6.95 22.27 3.76
CA MET A 35 5.96 21.90 2.74
C MET A 35 5.26 20.59 3.09
N ILE A 36 5.99 19.60 3.56
CA ILE A 36 5.44 18.29 3.95
C ILE A 36 4.44 18.46 5.11
N TRP A 37 4.77 19.26 6.10
CA TRP A 37 3.85 19.60 7.20
C TRP A 37 2.58 20.29 6.69
N GLN A 38 2.70 21.25 5.78
CA GLN A 38 1.55 21.94 5.17
C GLN A 38 0.66 20.98 4.36
N LEU A 39 1.27 20.03 3.63
CA LEU A 39 0.54 19.01 2.88
C LEU A 39 -0.22 18.05 3.79
N TYR A 40 0.42 17.62 4.89
CA TYR A 40 -0.22 16.79 5.91
C TYR A 40 -1.42 17.51 6.55
N GLU A 41 -1.25 18.76 6.96
CA GLU A 41 -2.32 19.58 7.53
C GLU A 41 -3.44 19.88 6.51
N ALA A 42 -3.11 19.91 5.23
CA ALA A 42 -4.09 20.06 4.15
C ALA A 42 -4.88 18.78 3.87
N GLY A 43 -4.50 17.64 4.47
CA GLY A 43 -5.21 16.39 4.34
C GLY A 43 -4.68 15.45 3.23
N ALA A 44 -3.46 15.67 2.73
CA ALA A 44 -2.84 14.72 1.81
C ALA A 44 -2.67 13.33 2.46
N ASP A 45 -3.02 12.27 1.73
CA ASP A 45 -3.04 10.90 2.26
C ASP A 45 -1.66 10.22 2.20
N ALA A 46 -0.79 10.62 1.29
CA ALA A 46 0.58 10.14 1.18
C ALA A 46 1.44 11.06 0.32
N LEU A 47 2.75 10.91 0.44
CA LEU A 47 3.73 11.55 -0.44
C LEU A 47 4.40 10.51 -1.34
N ILE A 48 4.55 10.82 -2.62
CA ILE A 48 5.38 10.05 -3.55
C ILE A 48 6.73 10.75 -3.63
N VAL A 49 7.78 10.12 -3.08
CA VAL A 49 9.09 10.75 -2.93
C VAL A 49 10.17 10.01 -3.69
N GLN A 50 11.22 10.73 -4.06
CA GLN A 50 12.43 10.18 -4.70
C GLN A 50 13.63 10.28 -3.77
N ASP A 51 13.83 11.40 -3.13
CA ASP A 51 14.98 11.66 -2.28
C ASP A 51 14.89 10.90 -0.96
N MET A 52 15.87 10.04 -0.68
CA MET A 52 15.91 9.28 0.57
C MET A 52 16.27 10.15 1.78
N GLY A 53 16.89 11.31 1.57
CA GLY A 53 17.18 12.28 2.62
C GLY A 53 15.92 12.76 3.35
N ILE A 54 14.77 12.73 2.68
CA ILE A 54 13.47 13.04 3.28
C ILE A 54 13.20 12.18 4.53
N THR A 55 13.64 10.92 4.54
CA THR A 55 13.42 10.02 5.68
C THR A 55 14.15 10.44 6.95
N GLN A 56 15.10 11.36 6.85
CA GLN A 56 15.87 11.91 7.99
C GLN A 56 15.31 13.23 8.51
N LEU A 57 14.31 13.81 7.84
CA LEU A 57 13.64 15.04 8.28
C LEU A 57 12.65 14.74 9.41
N ASN A 58 12.29 15.77 10.17
CA ASN A 58 11.22 15.67 11.16
C ASN A 58 9.85 15.72 10.48
N LEU A 59 9.35 14.57 10.06
CA LEU A 59 8.12 14.46 9.28
C LEU A 59 6.88 14.26 10.16
N PRO A 60 5.71 14.76 9.70
CA PRO A 60 4.43 14.32 10.27
C PRO A 60 4.19 12.83 9.97
N PRO A 61 3.21 12.19 10.63
CA PRO A 61 2.88 10.78 10.38
C PRO A 61 2.14 10.58 9.04
N ILE A 62 2.76 11.03 7.95
CA ILE A 62 2.25 10.88 6.58
C ILE A 62 2.92 9.68 5.91
N PRO A 63 2.16 8.78 5.26
CA PRO A 63 2.72 7.66 4.51
C PRO A 63 3.66 8.11 3.39
N LEU A 64 4.81 7.45 3.27
CA LEU A 64 5.75 7.65 2.18
C LEU A 64 5.64 6.54 1.14
N HIS A 65 5.51 6.91 -0.12
CA HIS A 65 5.53 6.03 -1.27
C HIS A 65 6.80 6.28 -2.09
N ALA A 66 7.56 5.24 -2.38
CA ALA A 66 8.75 5.38 -3.19
C ALA A 66 8.36 5.56 -4.67
N SER A 67 8.84 6.65 -5.28
CA SER A 67 8.62 6.96 -6.71
C SER A 67 9.28 5.91 -7.61
N THR A 68 8.83 5.80 -8.87
CA THR A 68 9.56 5.08 -9.93
C THR A 68 10.98 5.61 -10.12
N GLN A 69 11.21 6.87 -9.80
CA GLN A 69 12.50 7.55 -9.94
C GLN A 69 13.54 7.09 -8.92
N THR A 70 13.15 6.29 -7.91
CA THR A 70 14.09 5.62 -7.01
C THR A 70 14.68 4.33 -7.59
N ASP A 71 14.38 4.00 -8.85
CA ASP A 71 14.88 2.83 -9.56
C ASP A 71 14.54 1.50 -8.85
N ASN A 72 13.26 1.25 -8.65
CA ASN A 72 12.75 0.10 -7.90
C ASN A 72 12.67 -1.15 -8.78
N ARG A 73 13.80 -1.81 -9.02
CA ARG A 73 13.93 -2.93 -9.96
C ARG A 73 14.12 -4.29 -9.30
N THR A 74 14.54 -4.32 -8.04
CA THR A 74 14.90 -5.58 -7.38
C THR A 74 14.14 -5.77 -6.08
N LEU A 75 13.98 -7.02 -5.68
CA LEU A 75 13.36 -7.38 -4.41
C LEU A 75 14.12 -6.80 -3.21
N GLU A 76 15.46 -6.78 -3.28
CA GLU A 76 16.33 -6.24 -2.23
C GLU A 76 16.08 -4.74 -2.05
N LYS A 77 15.91 -4.00 -3.16
CA LYS A 77 15.58 -2.57 -3.11
C LYS A 77 14.21 -2.34 -2.47
N VAL A 78 13.22 -3.14 -2.83
CA VAL A 78 11.87 -3.02 -2.24
C VAL A 78 11.88 -3.34 -0.76
N ARG A 79 12.63 -4.37 -0.32
CA ARG A 79 12.82 -4.69 1.10
C ARG A 79 13.50 -3.57 1.86
N PHE A 80 14.57 -3.02 1.30
CA PHE A 80 15.26 -1.86 1.89
C PHE A 80 14.30 -0.68 2.09
N LEU A 81 13.48 -0.36 1.09
CA LEU A 81 12.49 0.72 1.19
C LEU A 81 11.42 0.42 2.24
N GLN A 82 10.98 -0.83 2.34
CA GLN A 82 10.04 -1.24 3.39
C GLN A 82 10.65 -1.07 4.79
N GLU A 83 11.90 -1.48 4.98
CA GLU A 83 12.64 -1.31 6.24
C GLU A 83 12.89 0.16 6.57
N ALA A 84 13.08 1.00 5.55
CA ALA A 84 13.19 2.45 5.68
C ALA A 84 11.85 3.17 5.96
N GLY A 85 10.73 2.42 6.07
CA GLY A 85 9.42 2.97 6.45
C GLY A 85 8.50 3.34 5.28
N PHE A 86 8.86 3.01 4.05
CA PHE A 86 7.97 3.22 2.92
C PHE A 86 6.80 2.23 2.96
N THR A 87 5.59 2.76 2.76
CA THR A 87 4.35 1.96 2.81
C THR A 87 3.92 1.46 1.44
N GLN A 88 4.47 2.04 0.37
CA GLN A 88 4.22 1.65 -1.01
C GLN A 88 5.45 1.92 -1.87
N VAL A 89 5.65 1.10 -2.88
CA VAL A 89 6.73 1.24 -3.86
C VAL A 89 6.14 1.22 -5.26
N VAL A 90 6.46 2.24 -6.06
CA VAL A 90 6.10 2.26 -7.48
C VAL A 90 7.26 1.67 -8.27
N LEU A 91 7.04 0.51 -8.88
CA LEU A 91 8.08 -0.22 -9.59
C LEU A 91 8.57 0.52 -10.84
N ALA A 92 9.80 0.25 -11.25
CA ALA A 92 10.37 0.79 -12.49
C ALA A 92 9.59 0.27 -13.70
N ARG A 93 9.37 1.14 -14.68
CA ARG A 93 8.55 0.84 -15.87
C ARG A 93 9.19 -0.14 -16.84
N GLU A 94 10.51 -0.31 -16.75
CA GLU A 94 11.31 -1.16 -17.61
C GLU A 94 11.33 -2.64 -17.18
N LEU A 95 10.66 -2.97 -16.08
CA LEU A 95 10.61 -4.33 -15.59
C LEU A 95 9.78 -5.22 -16.50
N SER A 96 10.32 -6.39 -16.80
CA SER A 96 9.55 -7.47 -17.41
C SER A 96 8.51 -8.02 -16.42
N LEU A 97 7.47 -8.65 -16.92
CA LEU A 97 6.45 -9.28 -16.07
C LEU A 97 7.03 -10.34 -15.12
N ASN A 98 8.08 -11.06 -15.53
CA ASN A 98 8.76 -12.02 -14.65
C ASN A 98 9.45 -11.33 -13.48
N GLN A 99 10.15 -10.21 -13.72
CA GLN A 99 10.79 -9.42 -12.66
C GLN A 99 9.76 -8.82 -11.71
N ILE A 100 8.66 -8.28 -12.25
CA ILE A 100 7.54 -7.77 -11.43
C ILE A 100 6.99 -8.89 -10.55
N ARG A 101 6.81 -10.09 -11.09
CA ARG A 101 6.32 -11.24 -10.34
C ARG A 101 7.26 -11.63 -9.20
N GLU A 102 8.57 -11.66 -9.41
CA GLU A 102 9.55 -11.96 -8.37
C GLU A 102 9.47 -10.96 -7.21
N ILE A 103 9.25 -9.67 -7.53
CA ILE A 103 9.16 -8.58 -6.54
C ILE A 103 7.82 -8.62 -5.79
N VAL A 104 6.71 -8.86 -6.50
CA VAL A 104 5.34 -8.79 -5.94
C VAL A 104 4.76 -10.16 -5.60
N HIS A 105 5.57 -11.22 -5.67
CA HIS A 105 5.10 -12.56 -5.31
C HIS A 105 4.74 -12.59 -3.83
N GLY A 106 3.46 -12.67 -3.58
CA GLY A 106 2.91 -12.68 -2.24
C GLY A 106 1.47 -13.17 -2.24
N ALA A 107 0.95 -13.40 -1.05
CA ALA A 107 -0.43 -13.81 -0.86
C ALA A 107 -1.40 -12.74 -1.35
N LEU A 108 -2.27 -13.09 -2.27
CA LEU A 108 -3.34 -12.20 -2.73
C LEU A 108 -4.32 -11.90 -1.61
N CYS A 109 -4.69 -10.63 -1.49
CA CYS A 109 -5.76 -10.21 -0.62
C CYS A 109 -7.12 -10.40 -1.30
N VAL A 110 -8.08 -11.03 -0.60
CA VAL A 110 -9.47 -11.20 -1.08
C VAL A 110 -10.23 -9.86 -1.13
N SER A 111 -9.75 -8.86 -0.37
CA SER A 111 -10.39 -7.56 -0.28
C SER A 111 -9.81 -6.55 -1.25
N TYR A 112 -10.63 -5.61 -1.66
CA TYR A 112 -10.17 -4.41 -2.35
C TYR A 112 -9.29 -3.57 -1.41
N SER A 113 -8.18 -3.03 -1.91
CA SER A 113 -7.21 -2.25 -1.11
C SER A 113 -7.90 -1.10 -0.38
N GLY A 114 -7.66 -0.99 0.93
CA GLY A 114 -8.26 0.03 1.78
C GLY A 114 -9.73 -0.21 2.15
N GLN A 115 -10.32 -1.35 1.80
CA GLN A 115 -11.73 -1.67 2.04
C GLN A 115 -11.94 -2.91 2.94
N CYS A 116 -10.87 -3.42 3.55
CA CYS A 116 -10.97 -4.59 4.44
C CYS A 116 -11.31 -4.20 5.88
N TYR A 117 -12.43 -4.67 6.37
CA TYR A 117 -12.89 -4.47 7.75
C TYR A 117 -12.86 -5.75 8.59
N LEU A 118 -12.44 -6.89 8.03
CA LEU A 118 -12.50 -8.19 8.71
C LEU A 118 -11.66 -8.21 10.00
N SER A 119 -10.43 -7.70 9.97
CA SER A 119 -9.58 -7.60 11.15
C SER A 119 -10.14 -6.63 12.20
N ALA A 120 -10.74 -5.53 11.77
CA ALA A 120 -11.37 -4.56 12.66
C ALA A 120 -12.58 -5.19 13.38
N ALA A 121 -13.42 -5.91 12.64
CA ALA A 121 -14.61 -6.56 13.20
C ALA A 121 -14.28 -7.68 14.20
N LEU A 122 -13.20 -8.44 13.96
CA LEU A 122 -12.87 -9.63 14.78
C LEU A 122 -11.89 -9.34 15.92
N SER A 123 -11.02 -8.33 15.81
CA SER A 123 -9.97 -8.07 16.79
C SER A 123 -9.70 -6.59 17.06
N GLY A 124 -10.45 -5.68 16.48
CA GLY A 124 -10.22 -4.24 16.61
C GLY A 124 -8.97 -3.73 15.86
N ARG A 125 -8.25 -4.60 15.10
CA ARG A 125 -7.04 -4.24 14.35
C ARG A 125 -7.42 -3.73 12.97
N SER A 126 -6.82 -2.63 12.54
CA SER A 126 -7.11 -2.05 11.23
C SER A 126 -6.21 -2.62 10.13
N ALA A 127 -6.75 -3.53 9.31
CA ALA A 127 -6.04 -4.04 8.15
C ALA A 127 -5.68 -2.93 7.14
N ASN A 128 -6.51 -1.87 7.09
CA ASN A 128 -6.29 -0.71 6.22
C ASN A 128 -5.15 0.21 6.71
N ARG A 129 -4.64 -0.05 7.93
CA ARG A 129 -3.48 0.63 8.53
C ARG A 129 -2.26 -0.29 8.69
N GLY A 130 -2.22 -1.41 7.95
CA GLY A 130 -1.12 -2.36 8.01
C GLY A 130 -1.22 -3.41 9.14
N GLU A 131 -2.26 -3.36 9.99
CA GLU A 131 -2.44 -4.29 11.13
C GLU A 131 -3.30 -5.51 10.77
N CYS A 132 -3.17 -6.01 9.54
CA CYS A 132 -3.93 -7.16 9.07
C CYS A 132 -3.61 -8.42 9.91
N ALA A 133 -4.64 -8.99 10.55
CA ALA A 133 -4.53 -10.24 11.31
C ALA A 133 -4.74 -11.49 10.45
N GLN A 134 -4.91 -11.35 9.13
CA GLN A 134 -5.06 -12.43 8.15
C GLN A 134 -6.20 -13.42 8.45
N TYR A 135 -7.27 -12.98 9.09
CA TYR A 135 -8.42 -13.83 9.40
C TYR A 135 -9.02 -14.52 8.16
N CYS A 136 -8.99 -13.87 6.98
CA CYS A 136 -9.42 -14.49 5.72
C CYS A 136 -8.63 -15.76 5.35
N ARG A 137 -7.47 -16.00 5.96
CA ARG A 137 -6.63 -17.20 5.74
C ARG A 137 -6.96 -18.35 6.67
N LEU A 138 -7.85 -18.16 7.64
CA LEU A 138 -8.27 -19.21 8.54
C LEU A 138 -9.29 -20.14 7.88
N PRO A 139 -9.41 -21.39 8.37
CA PRO A 139 -10.49 -22.29 7.95
C PRO A 139 -11.82 -21.81 8.52
N TYR A 140 -12.86 -21.88 7.71
CA TYR A 140 -14.24 -21.55 8.05
C TYR A 140 -15.20 -22.67 7.73
N SER A 141 -16.33 -22.70 8.44
CA SER A 141 -17.49 -23.51 8.06
C SER A 141 -18.57 -22.61 7.45
N LEU A 142 -19.19 -23.06 6.39
CA LEU A 142 -20.38 -22.42 5.80
C LEU A 142 -21.63 -23.10 6.34
N ILE A 143 -22.50 -22.31 6.95
CA ILE A 143 -23.76 -22.75 7.56
C ILE A 143 -24.90 -22.03 6.82
N ASP A 144 -25.95 -22.76 6.44
CA ASP A 144 -27.13 -22.18 5.81
C ASP A 144 -28.05 -21.46 6.82
N ALA A 145 -29.14 -20.88 6.32
CA ALA A 145 -30.10 -20.14 7.16
C ALA A 145 -30.81 -21.04 8.17
N ASP A 146 -30.86 -22.35 7.95
CA ASP A 146 -31.52 -23.35 8.80
C ASP A 146 -30.51 -23.95 9.81
N GLY A 147 -29.27 -23.46 9.83
CA GLY A 147 -28.23 -23.91 10.75
C GLY A 147 -27.51 -25.19 10.30
N LYS A 148 -27.74 -25.66 9.09
CA LYS A 148 -27.08 -26.85 8.53
C LYS A 148 -25.72 -26.49 7.99
N GLU A 149 -24.69 -27.23 8.39
CA GLU A 149 -23.33 -27.08 7.85
C GLU A 149 -23.26 -27.61 6.42
N ILE A 150 -22.92 -26.73 5.46
CA ILE A 150 -22.73 -27.06 4.04
C ILE A 150 -21.29 -27.45 3.78
N VAL A 151 -20.32 -26.73 4.37
CA VAL A 151 -18.88 -26.96 4.23
C VAL A 151 -18.20 -26.69 5.55
N SER A 152 -17.27 -27.57 5.95
CA SER A 152 -16.54 -27.46 7.21
C SER A 152 -15.04 -27.33 7.01
N GLY A 153 -14.40 -26.47 7.80
CA GLY A 153 -12.95 -26.39 7.92
C GLY A 153 -12.20 -26.05 6.63
N LYS A 154 -12.80 -25.29 5.72
CA LYS A 154 -12.18 -24.88 4.46
C LYS A 154 -11.74 -23.43 4.48
N HIS A 155 -10.68 -23.13 3.73
CA HIS A 155 -10.17 -21.75 3.56
C HIS A 155 -11.03 -20.98 2.55
N LEU A 156 -12.29 -20.75 2.88
CA LEU A 156 -13.33 -20.24 1.98
C LEU A 156 -13.03 -18.81 1.48
N LEU A 157 -12.35 -18.00 2.29
CA LEU A 157 -12.01 -16.61 1.98
C LEU A 157 -10.55 -16.45 1.51
N SER A 158 -9.76 -17.53 1.51
CA SER A 158 -8.37 -17.49 1.08
C SER A 158 -8.29 -17.67 -0.42
N LEU A 159 -7.83 -16.63 -1.12
CA LEU A 159 -7.47 -16.75 -2.53
C LEU A 159 -6.24 -17.66 -2.66
N LYS A 160 -6.16 -18.40 -3.77
CA LYS A 160 -4.89 -18.99 -4.19
C LYS A 160 -3.92 -17.88 -4.54
N ASP A 161 -2.64 -18.07 -4.27
CA ASP A 161 -1.63 -17.12 -4.68
C ASP A 161 -1.68 -16.95 -6.20
N MET A 162 -1.54 -15.71 -6.66
CA MET A 162 -1.57 -15.42 -8.09
C MET A 162 -0.31 -16.01 -8.72
N ASN A 163 -0.47 -17.10 -9.43
CA ASN A 163 0.55 -17.63 -10.32
C ASN A 163 0.07 -17.45 -11.76
N ARG A 164 0.39 -16.31 -12.36
CA ARG A 164 0.08 -16.04 -13.77
C ARG A 164 1.27 -16.29 -14.71
N GLY A 165 2.27 -17.04 -14.27
CA GLY A 165 3.43 -17.37 -15.08
C GLY A 165 3.10 -18.06 -16.40
N GLU A 166 1.98 -18.79 -16.45
CA GLU A 166 1.49 -19.47 -17.64
C GLU A 166 0.73 -18.56 -18.61
N TYR A 167 0.29 -17.38 -18.15
CA TYR A 167 -0.53 -16.43 -18.93
C TYR A 167 0.22 -15.13 -19.26
N LEU A 168 1.54 -15.10 -19.11
CA LEU A 168 2.35 -13.91 -19.37
C LEU A 168 2.40 -13.53 -20.86
N GLU A 169 2.03 -14.45 -21.76
CA GLU A 169 1.95 -14.22 -23.19
C GLU A 169 0.63 -13.53 -23.62
N GLU A 170 -0.36 -13.43 -22.69
CA GLU A 170 -1.69 -12.86 -22.97
C GLU A 170 -1.86 -11.43 -22.40
N LEU A 171 -0.83 -10.89 -21.75
CA LEU A 171 -0.81 -9.55 -21.16
C LEU A 171 0.11 -8.61 -21.94
#